data_ead0983ff47aab4be283f9eadfdc0d38
#
_entry.id   ead0983ff47aab4be283f9eadfdc0d38
#
_cell.length_a   1.000
_cell.length_b   1.000
_cell.length_c   1.000
_cell.angle_alpha   90.00
_cell.angle_beta   90.00
_cell.angle_gamma   90.00
#
_symmetry.space_group_name_H-M   'P 1'
#
loop_
_entity.id
_entity.type
_entity.pdbx_description
1 polymer ?
#
loop_
_entity_poly.entity_id
_entity_poly.type
_entity_poly.pdbx_seq_one_letter_code
_entity_poly.pdbx_strand_id
1 'polypeptide(L)'
;MNDNPNALTDSPTGSFRFYLQGMGVSSFAHGLQIVLFPWLLVGVLNESPERVGIAQMALMLPQLLFVLWGGVMSDNRHPGQHLFRLYLLYNLPCLLLMGALWSGQLSFSVMLLYGVCFGTITAFVQPARESLLSRVVDSQLQQAVARASFVQ
;
A
#
# COMPACT_ATOMS: atom_id res chain seq x y z
N MET A 1 -21.34 -38.18 -19.94
CA MET A 1 -20.39 -37.46 -20.77
C MET A 1 -21.08 -36.16 -21.13
N ASN A 2 -20.86 -35.15 -20.32
CA ASN A 2 -21.53 -33.85 -20.41
C ASN A 2 -20.43 -32.79 -20.59
N ASP A 3 -20.04 -32.66 -21.87
CA ASP A 3 -19.08 -31.65 -22.30
C ASP A 3 -19.76 -30.29 -22.24
N ASN A 4 -19.55 -29.56 -21.17
CA ASN A 4 -19.92 -28.17 -21.06
C ASN A 4 -18.81 -27.31 -21.65
N PRO A 5 -18.97 -26.80 -22.91
CA PRO A 5 -17.93 -26.02 -23.59
C PRO A 5 -17.67 -24.65 -22.94
N ASN A 6 -18.49 -24.25 -21.95
CA ASN A 6 -18.38 -22.96 -21.26
C ASN A 6 -17.48 -22.97 -20.02
N ALA A 7 -16.94 -24.14 -19.64
CA ALA A 7 -16.01 -24.22 -18.50
C ALA A 7 -14.60 -23.64 -18.78
N LEU A 8 -14.33 -23.26 -20.03
CA LEU A 8 -13.03 -22.70 -20.45
C LEU A 8 -13.00 -21.16 -20.52
N THR A 9 -14.13 -20.49 -20.27
CA THR A 9 -14.24 -19.04 -20.43
C THR A 9 -14.23 -18.25 -19.09
N ASP A 10 -14.27 -18.91 -17.95
CA ASP A 10 -13.96 -18.24 -16.68
C ASP A 10 -12.47 -18.01 -16.57
N SER A 11 -11.99 -17.09 -17.41
CA SER A 11 -10.59 -16.70 -17.43
C SER A 11 -10.23 -15.93 -16.14
N PRO A 12 -9.20 -16.35 -15.41
CA PRO A 12 -8.66 -15.62 -14.25
C PRO A 12 -8.07 -14.26 -14.66
N THR A 13 -8.10 -13.93 -15.95
CA THR A 13 -7.59 -12.68 -16.54
C THR A 13 -8.30 -11.42 -16.05
N GLY A 14 -9.57 -11.48 -15.69
CA GLY A 14 -10.30 -10.32 -15.18
C GLY A 14 -9.78 -9.88 -13.82
N SER A 15 -9.78 -10.77 -12.82
CA SER A 15 -9.33 -10.48 -11.46
C SER A 15 -7.84 -10.11 -11.42
N PHE A 16 -7.01 -10.73 -12.25
CA PHE A 16 -5.59 -10.42 -12.36
C PHE A 16 -5.33 -9.03 -12.95
N ARG A 17 -6.10 -8.63 -13.97
CA ARG A 17 -6.01 -7.27 -14.56
C ARG A 17 -6.41 -6.19 -13.56
N PHE A 18 -7.50 -6.38 -12.80
CA PHE A 18 -7.90 -5.45 -11.74
C PHE A 18 -6.85 -5.36 -10.63
N TYR A 19 -6.24 -6.47 -10.27
CA TYR A 19 -5.13 -6.50 -9.32
C TYR A 19 -3.91 -5.72 -9.83
N LEU A 20 -3.49 -5.95 -11.08
CA LEU A 20 -2.37 -5.22 -11.70
C LEU A 20 -2.64 -3.72 -11.80
N GLN A 21 -3.86 -3.32 -12.16
CA GLN A 21 -4.26 -1.91 -12.22
C GLN A 21 -4.21 -1.26 -10.84
N GLY A 22 -4.77 -1.93 -9.82
CA GLY A 22 -4.69 -1.46 -8.43
C GLY A 22 -3.25 -1.33 -7.93
N MET A 23 -2.39 -2.28 -8.29
CA MET A 23 -0.96 -2.25 -7.97
C MET A 23 -0.24 -1.09 -8.65
N GLY A 24 -0.53 -0.84 -9.93
CA GLY A 24 0.03 0.27 -10.70
C GLY A 24 -0.34 1.64 -10.12
N VAL A 25 -1.64 1.84 -9.84
CA VAL A 25 -2.14 3.08 -9.22
C VAL A 25 -1.53 3.29 -7.84
N SER A 26 -1.45 2.25 -7.02
CA SER A 26 -0.83 2.32 -5.68
C SER A 26 0.66 2.65 -5.75
N SER A 27 1.39 2.08 -6.70
CA SER A 27 2.82 2.36 -6.90
C SER A 27 3.05 3.79 -7.39
N PHE A 28 2.20 4.28 -8.28
CA PHE A 28 2.23 5.66 -8.76
C PHE A 28 1.94 6.65 -7.62
N ALA A 29 0.92 6.40 -6.81
CA ALA A 29 0.59 7.21 -5.64
C ALA A 29 1.75 7.25 -4.63
N HIS A 30 2.43 6.13 -4.40
CA HIS A 30 3.60 6.07 -3.53
C HIS A 30 4.78 6.85 -4.11
N GLY A 31 5.04 6.76 -5.42
CA GLY A 31 6.06 7.55 -6.10
C GLY A 31 5.79 9.06 -6.01
N LEU A 32 4.54 9.47 -6.22
CA LEU A 32 4.11 10.85 -6.02
C LEU A 32 4.38 11.34 -4.58
N GLN A 33 4.06 10.52 -3.60
CA GLN A 33 4.29 10.82 -2.19
C GLN A 33 5.76 11.12 -1.88
N ILE A 34 6.69 10.32 -2.42
CA ILE A 34 8.13 10.50 -2.22
C ILE A 34 8.61 11.86 -2.72
N VAL A 35 8.03 12.35 -3.81
CA VAL A 35 8.39 13.65 -4.41
C VAL A 35 7.64 14.82 -3.77
N LEU A 36 6.34 14.65 -3.53
CA LEU A 36 5.45 15.70 -3.01
C LEU A 36 5.81 16.10 -1.58
N PHE A 37 6.16 15.13 -0.74
CA PHE A 37 6.45 15.40 0.66
C PHE A 37 7.62 16.38 0.87
N PRO A 38 8.83 16.13 0.35
CA PRO A 38 9.92 17.10 0.44
C PRO A 38 9.62 18.39 -0.35
N TRP A 39 8.90 18.30 -1.47
CA TRP A 39 8.53 19.48 -2.23
C TRP A 39 7.62 20.44 -1.45
N LEU A 40 6.66 19.93 -0.70
CA LEU A 40 5.80 20.74 0.17
C LEU A 40 6.61 21.45 1.27
N LEU A 41 7.58 20.75 1.83
CA LEU A 41 8.46 21.33 2.88
C LEU A 41 9.36 22.45 2.34
N VAL A 42 9.99 22.22 1.19
CA VAL A 42 10.93 23.18 0.60
C VAL A 42 10.22 24.24 -0.23
N GLY A 43 9.29 23.83 -1.11
CA GLY A 43 8.66 24.71 -2.10
C GLY A 43 7.51 25.55 -1.55
N VAL A 44 6.75 25.03 -0.58
CA VAL A 44 5.58 25.73 -0.04
C VAL A 44 5.89 26.35 1.32
N LEU A 45 6.49 25.58 2.22
CA LEU A 45 6.80 26.04 3.58
C LEU A 45 8.14 26.78 3.68
N ASN A 46 9.01 26.70 2.66
CA ASN A 46 10.36 27.28 2.65
C ASN A 46 11.19 26.87 3.88
N GLU A 47 11.05 25.60 4.30
CA GLU A 47 11.74 25.09 5.49
C GLU A 47 13.22 24.83 5.19
N SER A 48 14.05 24.92 6.26
CA SER A 48 15.47 24.64 6.16
C SER A 48 15.75 23.17 5.87
N PRO A 49 16.89 22.82 5.25
CA PRO A 49 17.26 21.42 4.99
C PRO A 49 17.26 20.53 6.23
N GLU A 50 17.60 21.09 7.39
CA GLU A 50 17.57 20.38 8.68
C GLU A 50 16.15 19.95 9.05
N ARG A 51 15.17 20.86 8.90
CA ARG A 51 13.75 20.57 9.17
C ARG A 51 13.19 19.57 8.17
N VAL A 52 13.59 19.64 6.91
CA VAL A 52 13.24 18.62 5.91
C VAL A 52 13.75 17.24 6.34
N GLY A 53 14.99 17.16 6.83
CA GLY A 53 15.56 15.93 7.38
C GLY A 53 14.77 15.38 8.56
N ILE A 54 14.36 16.23 9.50
CA ILE A 54 13.54 15.84 10.67
C ILE A 54 12.17 15.32 10.21
N ALA A 55 11.54 15.97 9.24
CA ALA A 55 10.27 15.53 8.70
C ALA A 55 10.37 14.17 7.97
N GLN A 56 11.46 13.94 7.24
CA GLN A 56 11.75 12.64 6.62
C GLN A 56 11.98 11.54 7.67
N MET A 57 12.68 11.86 8.77
CA MET A 57 12.82 10.94 9.89
C MET A 57 11.47 10.60 10.52
N ALA A 58 10.61 11.60 10.72
CA ALA A 58 9.25 11.39 11.26
C ALA A 58 8.40 10.44 10.39
N LEU A 59 8.66 10.39 9.09
CA LEU A 59 8.01 9.47 8.16
C LEU A 59 8.64 8.07 8.23
N MET A 60 9.96 7.98 8.23
CA MET A 60 10.68 6.70 8.12
C MET A 60 10.79 5.96 9.44
N LEU A 61 10.95 6.66 10.56
CA LEU A 61 11.22 6.07 11.87
C LEU A 61 10.06 5.19 12.37
N PRO A 62 8.79 5.63 12.31
CA PRO A 62 7.66 4.76 12.62
C PRO A 62 7.59 3.54 11.70
N GLN A 63 7.84 3.73 10.40
CA GLN A 63 7.84 2.63 9.44
C GLN A 63 8.89 1.58 9.81
N LEU A 64 10.10 1.98 10.17
CA LEU A 64 11.17 1.08 10.58
C LEU A 64 10.84 0.33 11.88
N LEU A 65 10.28 1.03 12.87
CA LEU A 65 9.94 0.45 14.16
C LEU A 65 8.80 -0.56 14.07
N PHE A 66 7.78 -0.25 13.26
CA PHE A 66 6.55 -1.06 13.20
C PHE A 66 6.55 -2.10 12.07
N VAL A 67 7.52 -2.11 11.16
CA VAL A 67 7.56 -3.10 10.06
C VAL A 67 7.62 -4.53 10.58
N LEU A 68 8.39 -4.78 11.64
CA LEU A 68 8.49 -6.10 12.27
C LEU A 68 7.16 -6.54 12.91
N TRP A 69 6.48 -5.62 13.58
CA TRP A 69 5.15 -5.86 14.18
C TRP A 69 4.08 -6.02 13.12
N GLY A 70 4.15 -5.23 12.04
CA GLY A 70 3.26 -5.33 10.89
C GLY A 70 3.35 -6.69 10.19
N GLY A 71 4.56 -7.26 10.07
CA GLY A 71 4.78 -8.60 9.55
C GLY A 71 4.07 -9.68 10.36
N VAL A 72 4.20 -9.65 11.68
CA VAL A 72 3.54 -10.61 12.59
C VAL A 72 2.02 -10.48 12.55
N MET A 73 1.48 -9.26 12.47
CA MET A 73 0.03 -9.03 12.37
C MET A 73 -0.57 -9.37 11.01
N SER A 74 0.25 -9.37 9.96
CA SER A 74 -0.19 -9.66 8.59
C SER A 74 -0.53 -11.14 8.35
N ASP A 75 -0.11 -12.03 9.24
CA ASP A 75 -0.34 -13.49 9.13
C ASP A 75 -1.78 -13.92 9.51
N ASN A 76 -2.72 -13.01 9.52
CA ASN A 76 -4.10 -13.20 9.91
C ASN A 76 -4.90 -14.01 8.86
N ARG A 77 -5.94 -14.74 9.34
CA ARG A 77 -6.79 -15.65 8.53
C ARG A 77 -7.56 -14.94 7.39
N HIS A 78 -7.74 -13.63 7.44
CA HIS A 78 -8.48 -12.84 6.44
C HIS A 78 -7.66 -11.64 5.92
N PRO A 79 -6.62 -11.87 5.12
CA PRO A 79 -5.69 -10.82 4.69
C PRO A 79 -6.38 -9.72 3.86
N GLY A 80 -7.39 -10.06 3.05
CA GLY A 80 -8.10 -9.10 2.21
C GLY A 80 -8.92 -8.07 2.99
N GLN A 81 -9.63 -8.49 4.03
CA GLN A 81 -10.41 -7.56 4.86
C GLN A 81 -9.51 -6.66 5.71
N HIS A 82 -8.40 -7.22 6.20
CA HIS A 82 -7.41 -6.46 6.96
C HIS A 82 -6.76 -5.39 6.08
N LEU A 83 -6.35 -5.76 4.88
CA LEU A 83 -5.78 -4.84 3.90
C LEU A 83 -6.76 -3.72 3.51
N PHE A 84 -8.05 -4.04 3.32
CA PHE A 84 -9.08 -3.04 3.01
C PHE A 84 -9.21 -1.99 4.13
N ARG A 85 -9.23 -2.42 5.40
CA ARG A 85 -9.27 -1.51 6.55
C ARG A 85 -8.02 -0.62 6.63
N LEU A 86 -6.85 -1.19 6.35
CA LEU A 86 -5.59 -0.44 6.31
C LEU A 86 -5.59 0.60 5.19
N TYR A 87 -6.11 0.27 4.00
CA TYR A 87 -6.24 1.25 2.92
C TYR A 87 -7.26 2.36 3.24
N LEU A 88 -8.32 2.04 3.95
CA LEU A 88 -9.25 3.06 4.44
C LEU A 88 -8.55 4.03 5.40
N LEU A 89 -7.76 3.48 6.32
CA LEU A 89 -6.98 4.26 7.28
C LEU A 89 -5.88 5.09 6.58
N TYR A 90 -5.32 4.58 5.48
CA TYR A 90 -4.29 5.26 4.67
C TYR A 90 -4.79 6.58 4.05
N ASN A 91 -6.11 6.72 3.83
CA ASN A 91 -6.69 7.97 3.35
C ASN A 91 -6.73 9.06 4.42
N LEU A 92 -6.70 8.71 5.70
CA LEU A 92 -6.83 9.67 6.80
C LEU A 92 -5.73 10.75 6.80
N PRO A 93 -4.42 10.41 6.75
CA PRO A 93 -3.37 11.42 6.66
C PRO A 93 -3.43 12.23 5.35
N CYS A 94 -3.86 11.64 4.25
CA CYS A 94 -4.04 12.37 2.99
C CYS A 94 -5.15 13.43 3.09
N LEU A 95 -6.27 13.09 3.74
CA LEU A 95 -7.37 14.03 3.98
C LEU A 95 -6.95 15.15 4.95
N LEU A 96 -6.17 14.82 5.98
CA LEU A 96 -5.61 15.80 6.90
C LEU A 96 -4.72 16.80 6.16
N LEU A 97 -3.81 16.32 5.30
CA LEU A 97 -2.93 17.16 4.51
C LEU A 97 -3.73 18.03 3.52
N MET A 98 -4.71 17.45 2.85
CA MET A 98 -5.58 18.17 1.91
C MET A 98 -6.39 19.25 2.61
N GLY A 99 -6.93 18.98 3.80
CA GLY A 99 -7.64 19.95 4.64
C GLY A 99 -6.73 21.08 5.10
N ALA A 100 -5.49 20.78 5.49
CA ALA A 100 -4.50 21.78 5.89
C ALA A 100 -4.07 22.69 4.72
N LEU A 101 -3.94 22.13 3.52
CA LEU A 101 -3.67 22.88 2.30
C LEU A 101 -4.84 23.82 1.95
N TRP A 102 -6.08 23.30 2.02
CA TRP A 102 -7.26 24.11 1.68
C TRP A 102 -7.51 25.25 2.70
N SER A 103 -7.29 24.99 3.97
CA SER A 103 -7.46 26.01 5.03
C SER A 103 -6.31 27.01 5.09
N GLY A 104 -5.26 26.83 4.29
CA GLY A 104 -4.04 27.68 4.33
C GLY A 104 -3.25 27.55 5.64
N GLN A 105 -3.55 26.53 6.46
CA GLN A 105 -2.88 26.26 7.74
C GLN A 105 -1.78 25.22 7.64
N LEU A 106 -1.21 25.05 6.46
CA LEU A 106 -0.08 24.15 6.29
C LEU A 106 1.10 24.67 7.15
N SER A 107 1.58 23.84 8.06
CA SER A 107 2.68 24.16 8.95
C SER A 107 3.62 22.97 9.07
N PHE A 108 4.82 23.23 9.55
CA PHE A 108 5.81 22.17 9.81
C PHE A 108 5.27 21.10 10.75
N SER A 109 4.52 21.49 11.79
CA SER A 109 3.90 20.54 12.74
C SER A 109 2.87 19.62 12.08
N VAL A 110 2.09 20.14 11.12
CA VAL A 110 1.14 19.33 10.34
C VAL A 110 1.89 18.34 9.46
N MET A 111 3.01 18.75 8.86
CA MET A 111 3.84 17.85 8.06
C MET A 111 4.49 16.75 8.90
N LEU A 112 4.93 17.06 10.13
CA LEU A 112 5.43 16.07 11.08
C LEU A 112 4.34 15.05 11.46
N LEU A 113 3.16 15.55 11.84
CA LEU A 113 2.03 14.70 12.19
C LEU A 113 1.62 13.79 11.01
N TYR A 114 1.56 14.36 9.82
CA TYR A 114 1.34 13.61 8.60
C TYR A 114 2.38 12.52 8.40
N GLY A 115 3.68 12.84 8.55
CA GLY A 115 4.79 11.91 8.39
C GLY A 115 4.69 10.73 9.36
N VAL A 116 4.45 11.00 10.65
CA VAL A 116 4.30 9.96 11.68
C VAL A 116 3.09 9.06 11.39
N CYS A 117 1.92 9.64 11.10
CA CYS A 117 0.72 8.88 10.78
C CYS A 117 0.89 8.04 9.53
N PHE A 118 1.40 8.63 8.45
CA PHE A 118 1.62 7.97 7.18
C PHE A 118 2.64 6.85 7.29
N GLY A 119 3.79 7.11 7.93
CA GLY A 119 4.85 6.12 8.16
C GLY A 119 4.36 4.93 9.00
N THR A 120 3.57 5.20 10.05
CA THR A 120 2.99 4.13 10.88
C THR A 120 2.04 3.26 10.07
N ILE A 121 1.13 3.84 9.29
CA ILE A 121 0.17 3.08 8.48
C ILE A 121 0.89 2.27 7.40
N THR A 122 1.90 2.86 6.75
CA THR A 122 2.70 2.20 5.71
C THR A 122 3.42 0.97 6.25
N ALA A 123 3.90 1.00 7.50
CA ALA A 123 4.54 -0.13 8.15
C ALA A 123 3.65 -1.38 8.22
N PHE A 124 2.33 -1.21 8.29
CA PHE A 124 1.36 -2.33 8.29
C PHE A 124 0.84 -2.67 6.89
N VAL A 125 0.70 -1.68 6.02
CA VAL A 125 0.18 -1.89 4.65
C VAL A 125 1.16 -2.69 3.81
N GLN A 126 2.46 -2.41 3.91
CA GLN A 126 3.47 -3.01 3.07
C GLN A 126 3.58 -4.53 3.26
N PRO A 127 3.77 -5.08 4.47
CA PRO A 127 3.82 -6.52 4.68
C PRO A 127 2.48 -7.21 4.40
N ALA A 128 1.35 -6.55 4.67
CA ALA A 128 0.04 -7.10 4.34
C ALA A 128 -0.16 -7.27 2.83
N ARG A 129 0.35 -6.33 2.02
CA ARG A 129 0.34 -6.39 0.56
C ARG A 129 1.23 -7.51 0.03
N GLU A 130 2.43 -7.66 0.57
CA GLU A 130 3.38 -8.71 0.17
C GLU A 130 2.85 -10.11 0.53
N SER A 131 2.26 -10.27 1.70
CA SER A 131 1.60 -11.50 2.13
C SER A 131 0.43 -11.90 1.22
N LEU A 132 -0.37 -10.93 0.76
CA LEU A 132 -1.45 -11.20 -0.18
C LEU A 132 -0.90 -11.62 -1.55
N LEU A 133 0.15 -10.96 -2.01
CA LEU A 133 0.79 -11.26 -3.29
C LEU A 133 1.36 -12.68 -3.31
N SER A 134 2.07 -13.10 -2.27
CA SER A 134 2.62 -14.46 -2.17
C SER A 134 1.53 -15.51 -2.22
N ARG A 135 0.41 -15.32 -1.51
CA ARG A 135 -0.73 -16.26 -1.52
C ARG A 135 -1.39 -16.37 -2.90
N VAL A 136 -1.51 -15.25 -3.63
CA VAL A 136 -2.08 -15.27 -4.99
C VAL A 136 -1.16 -16.01 -5.96
N VAL A 137 0.15 -15.79 -5.88
CA VAL A 137 1.14 -16.46 -6.72
C VAL A 137 1.20 -17.96 -6.41
N ASP A 138 1.23 -18.35 -5.14
CA ASP A 138 1.26 -19.74 -4.71
C ASP A 138 0.01 -20.51 -5.18
N SER A 139 -1.17 -19.90 -5.10
CA SER A 139 -2.41 -20.53 -5.55
C SER A 139 -2.42 -20.77 -7.07
N GLN A 140 -1.85 -19.87 -7.86
CA GLN A 140 -1.74 -20.04 -9.30
C GLN A 140 -0.69 -21.09 -9.69
N LEU A 141 0.42 -21.13 -8.96
CA LEU A 141 1.46 -22.14 -9.17
C LEU A 141 0.94 -23.55 -8.85
N GLN A 142 0.24 -23.72 -7.74
CA GLN A 142 -0.39 -25.00 -7.37
C GLN A 142 -1.43 -25.46 -8.41
N GLN A 143 -2.25 -24.55 -8.93
CA GLN A 143 -3.18 -24.88 -10.01
C GLN A 143 -2.49 -25.28 -11.30
N ALA A 144 -1.39 -24.62 -11.66
CA ALA A 144 -0.62 -24.95 -12.85
C ALA A 144 0.03 -26.34 -12.70
N VAL A 145 0.63 -26.63 -11.54
CA VAL A 145 1.24 -27.95 -11.25
C VAL A 145 0.18 -29.05 -11.20
N ALA A 146 -0.97 -28.82 -10.57
CA ALA A 146 -2.04 -29.79 -10.54
C ALA A 146 -2.54 -30.11 -11.97
N ARG A 147 -2.69 -29.12 -12.84
CA ARG A 147 -3.08 -29.35 -14.25
C ARG A 147 -2.02 -30.11 -15.03
N ALA A 148 -0.74 -29.86 -14.79
CA ALA A 148 0.35 -30.59 -15.44
C ALA A 148 0.40 -32.07 -14.99
N SER A 149 0.03 -32.37 -13.74
CA SER A 149 -0.01 -33.74 -13.21
C SER A 149 -1.22 -34.56 -13.72
N PHE A 150 -2.26 -33.91 -14.21
CA PHE A 150 -3.42 -34.61 -14.81
C PHE A 150 -3.22 -34.98 -16.29
N VAL A 151 -2.14 -34.50 -16.93
CA VAL A 151 -1.83 -34.76 -18.34
C VAL A 151 -0.82 -35.90 -18.51
N GLN A 152 -0.28 -36.46 -17.43
CA GLN A 152 0.53 -37.70 -17.44
C GLN A 152 -0.32 -38.90 -17.03
#